data_01b98e01c09e06c86493161f9dc85462
#
_entry.id   01b98e01c09e06c86493161f9dc85462
#
_cell.length_a   1.000
_cell.length_b   1.000
_cell.length_c   1.000
_cell.angle_alpha   90.00
_cell.angle_beta   90.00
_cell.angle_gamma   90.00
#
_symmetry.space_group_name_H-M   'P 1'
#
loop_
_entity.id
_entity.type
_entity.pdbx_description
1 polymer ?
#
loop_
_entity_poly.entity_id
_entity_poly.type
_entity_poly.pdbx_seq_one_letter_code
_entity_poly.pdbx_strand_id
1 'polypeptide(L)'
;MKRGTIPINNNFELEYRYYDKDINYKYFNRKFEIYLLEKKTLRKNYVLHMDNCETSSGKWAPHIHKAENVNKKLYFGVSTLNWSDIKNNFLDCIVDEIGEKNRNHAKKAVTKLMSPKI
;
A
#
# COMPACT_ATOMS: atom_id res chain seq x y z
N MET A 1 -1.34 -5.63 16.64
CA MET A 1 -1.37 -4.92 15.36
C MET A 1 -0.58 -3.62 15.46
N LYS A 2 0.22 -3.32 14.48
CA LYS A 2 0.95 -2.07 14.38
C LYS A 2 0.27 -1.16 13.36
N ARG A 3 -0.04 0.09 13.75
CA ARG A 3 -0.81 1.02 12.93
C ARG A 3 -0.21 2.41 13.04
N GLY A 4 -0.23 3.16 11.95
CA GLY A 4 0.23 4.54 11.95
C GLY A 4 -0.05 5.26 10.65
N THR A 5 0.39 6.51 10.58
CA THR A 5 0.25 7.35 9.39
C THR A 5 1.60 7.97 9.03
N ILE A 6 1.78 8.21 7.73
CA ILE A 6 2.98 8.87 7.19
C ILE A 6 2.48 9.98 6.27
N PRO A 7 2.78 11.26 6.56
CA PRO A 7 2.33 12.34 5.70
C PRO A 7 3.09 12.35 4.37
N ILE A 8 2.39 12.67 3.29
CA ILE A 8 2.99 12.95 1.97
C ILE A 8 3.11 14.45 1.79
N ASN A 9 2.00 15.16 1.95
CA ASN A 9 1.92 16.62 1.89
C ASN A 9 0.67 17.09 2.67
N ASN A 10 0.24 18.34 2.48
CA ASN A 10 -0.92 18.86 3.20
C ASN A 10 -2.24 18.20 2.82
N ASN A 11 -2.30 17.53 1.66
CA ASN A 11 -3.53 16.97 1.12
C ASN A 11 -3.59 15.44 1.20
N PHE A 12 -2.47 14.77 1.32
CA PHE A 12 -2.40 13.30 1.25
C PHE A 12 -1.51 12.71 2.33
N GLU A 13 -1.88 11.52 2.78
CA GLU A 13 -1.09 10.74 3.71
C GLU A 13 -1.24 9.24 3.42
N LEU A 14 -0.30 8.45 3.93
CA LEU A 14 -0.42 7.00 3.96
C LEU A 14 -0.87 6.57 5.34
N GLU A 15 -1.78 5.60 5.41
CA GLU A 15 -2.12 4.90 6.64
C GLU A 15 -1.70 3.44 6.46
N TYR A 16 -0.97 2.90 7.42
CA TYR A 16 -0.55 1.51 7.39
C TYR A 16 -1.09 0.74 8.58
N ARG A 17 -1.38 -0.53 8.35
CA ARG A 17 -1.81 -1.50 9.38
C ARG A 17 -1.08 -2.80 9.12
N TYR A 18 -0.27 -3.23 10.10
CA TYR A 18 0.41 -4.52 10.06
C TYR A 18 -0.22 -5.41 11.15
N TYR A 19 -0.78 -6.53 10.72
CA TYR A 19 -1.49 -7.45 11.61
C TYR A 19 -0.54 -8.50 12.16
N ASP A 20 -0.87 -9.04 13.34
CA ASP A 20 -0.12 -10.12 13.98
C ASP A 20 -0.55 -11.49 13.45
N LYS A 21 -0.90 -11.55 12.17
CA LYS A 21 -1.35 -12.77 11.51
C LYS A 21 -0.25 -13.26 10.56
N ASP A 22 0.21 -14.48 10.80
CA ASP A 22 1.17 -15.14 9.93
C ASP A 22 0.53 -15.50 8.59
N ILE A 23 1.27 -15.26 7.53
CA ILE A 23 0.86 -15.63 6.18
C ILE A 23 2.02 -16.35 5.49
N ASN A 24 1.68 -17.12 4.45
CA ASN A 24 2.67 -17.86 3.68
C ASN A 24 3.01 -17.11 2.39
N TYR A 25 4.06 -16.26 2.46
CA TYR A 25 4.59 -15.57 1.30
C TYR A 25 6.11 -15.53 1.39
N LYS A 26 6.78 -15.53 0.24
CA LYS A 26 8.25 -15.70 0.16
C LYS A 26 9.04 -14.62 0.91
N TYR A 27 8.60 -13.37 0.80
CA TYR A 27 9.39 -12.21 1.27
C TYR A 27 8.88 -11.59 2.56
N PHE A 28 7.70 -11.97 3.05
CA PHE A 28 7.17 -11.47 4.31
C PHE A 28 6.09 -12.42 4.86
N ASN A 29 5.89 -12.34 6.17
CA ASN A 29 5.03 -13.29 6.89
C ASN A 29 3.92 -12.61 7.69
N ARG A 30 3.61 -11.35 7.42
CA ARG A 30 2.51 -10.61 8.08
C ARG A 30 1.50 -10.13 7.08
N LYS A 31 0.23 -10.18 7.46
CA LYS A 31 -0.83 -9.48 6.73
C LYS A 31 -0.67 -7.99 6.94
N PHE A 32 -0.88 -7.20 5.88
CA PHE A 32 -0.84 -5.74 5.96
C PHE A 32 -1.92 -5.09 5.09
N GLU A 33 -2.25 -3.86 5.43
CA GLU A 33 -3.09 -2.97 4.63
C GLU A 33 -2.44 -1.59 4.63
N ILE A 34 -2.36 -0.97 3.47
CA ILE A 34 -1.83 0.39 3.31
C ILE A 34 -2.80 1.17 2.43
N TYR A 35 -3.18 2.34 2.92
CA TYR A 35 -4.12 3.22 2.23
C TYR A 35 -3.45 4.52 1.85
N LEU A 36 -3.71 5.00 0.62
CA LEU A 36 -3.48 6.40 0.27
C LEU A 36 -4.76 7.17 0.61
N LEU A 37 -4.64 8.11 1.52
CA LEU A 37 -5.78 8.90 2.01
C LEU A 37 -5.67 10.34 1.52
N GLU A 38 -6.77 10.87 1.03
CA GLU A 38 -6.93 12.30 0.80
C GLU A 38 -7.52 12.92 2.07
N LYS A 39 -6.83 13.91 2.63
CA LYS A 39 -7.28 14.60 3.85
C LYS A 39 -8.29 15.66 3.48
N LYS A 40 -9.53 15.48 3.92
CA LYS A 40 -10.61 16.47 3.81
C LYS A 40 -10.80 17.12 5.17
N THR A 41 -11.41 18.31 5.19
CA THR A 41 -11.59 19.11 6.42
C THR A 41 -12.24 18.34 7.57
N LEU A 42 -13.28 17.53 7.24
CA LEU A 42 -14.05 16.80 8.26
C LEU A 42 -13.88 15.30 8.19
N ARG A 43 -13.16 14.76 7.19
CA ARG A 43 -12.99 13.33 7.02
C ARG A 43 -11.82 13.02 6.09
N LYS A 44 -11.39 11.75 6.11
CA LYS A 44 -10.39 11.23 5.19
C LYS A 44 -11.07 10.23 4.25
N ASN A 45 -10.77 10.34 2.96
CA ASN A 45 -11.24 9.39 1.96
C ASN A 45 -10.04 8.61 1.43
N TYR A 46 -10.13 7.29 1.33
CA TYR A 46 -9.05 6.55 0.71
C TYR A 46 -9.17 6.59 -0.81
N VAL A 47 -8.03 6.70 -1.47
CA VAL A 47 -7.89 6.82 -2.93
C VAL A 47 -7.38 5.51 -3.51
N LEU A 48 -6.36 4.94 -2.88
CA LEU A 48 -5.75 3.65 -3.22
C LEU A 48 -5.67 2.78 -1.99
N HIS A 49 -5.70 1.48 -2.22
CA HIS A 49 -5.53 0.48 -1.18
C HIS A 49 -4.58 -0.61 -1.67
N MET A 50 -3.57 -0.90 -0.88
CA MET A 50 -2.70 -2.05 -1.09
C MET A 50 -2.84 -3.00 0.09
N ASP A 51 -3.08 -4.28 -0.19
CA ASP A 51 -3.09 -5.32 0.83
C ASP A 51 -2.52 -6.63 0.27
N ASN A 52 -2.27 -7.57 1.16
CA ASN A 52 -1.90 -8.93 0.82
C ASN A 52 -2.98 -9.88 1.32
N CYS A 53 -4.10 -9.92 0.63
CA CYS A 53 -5.14 -10.88 0.94
C CYS A 53 -4.94 -12.20 0.20
N GLU A 54 -5.47 -13.29 0.76
CA GLU A 54 -5.36 -14.61 0.14
C GLU A 54 -6.15 -14.65 -1.16
N THR A 55 -5.49 -15.12 -2.23
CA THR A 55 -6.14 -15.32 -3.53
C THR A 55 -6.85 -16.67 -3.56
N SER A 56 -7.66 -16.91 -4.60
CA SER A 56 -8.33 -18.21 -4.82
C SER A 56 -7.36 -19.37 -4.97
N SER A 57 -6.09 -19.10 -5.32
CA SER A 57 -5.04 -20.11 -5.39
C SER A 57 -4.26 -20.28 -4.07
N GLY A 58 -4.68 -19.64 -2.99
CA GLY A 58 -4.06 -19.73 -1.68
C GLY A 58 -2.79 -18.90 -1.53
N LYS A 59 -2.57 -17.92 -2.40
CA LYS A 59 -1.37 -17.07 -2.36
C LYS A 59 -1.67 -15.72 -1.71
N TRP A 60 -0.72 -15.23 -0.93
CA TRP A 60 -0.82 -13.97 -0.21
C TRP A 60 -0.02 -12.86 -0.90
N ALA A 61 -0.23 -12.69 -2.20
CA ALA A 61 0.46 -11.67 -2.98
C ALA A 61 -0.18 -10.28 -2.78
N PRO A 62 0.62 -9.20 -2.77
CA PRO A 62 0.07 -7.85 -2.66
C PRO A 62 -0.78 -7.46 -3.86
N HIS A 63 -1.86 -6.73 -3.58
CA HIS A 63 -2.75 -6.17 -4.58
C HIS A 63 -2.87 -4.67 -4.36
N ILE A 64 -2.95 -3.91 -5.46
CA ILE A 64 -3.24 -2.48 -5.42
C ILE A 64 -4.49 -2.23 -6.24
N HIS A 65 -5.45 -1.52 -5.68
CA HIS A 65 -6.68 -1.15 -6.39
C HIS A 65 -7.17 0.23 -5.95
N LYS A 66 -8.00 0.84 -6.80
CA LYS A 66 -8.63 2.13 -6.49
C LYS A 66 -9.87 1.93 -5.63
N ALA A 67 -10.17 2.93 -4.79
CA ALA A 67 -11.38 2.95 -3.99
C ALA A 67 -12.66 2.86 -4.84
N GLU A 68 -12.66 3.51 -5.99
CA GLU A 68 -13.80 3.58 -6.90
C GLU A 68 -14.08 2.26 -7.64
N ASN A 69 -13.09 1.36 -7.70
CA ASN A 69 -13.28 0.08 -8.38
C ASN A 69 -12.41 -1.00 -7.71
N VAL A 70 -12.95 -1.60 -6.66
CA VAL A 70 -12.24 -2.63 -5.86
C VAL A 70 -12.00 -3.93 -6.63
N ASN A 71 -12.75 -4.17 -7.70
CA ASN A 71 -12.59 -5.38 -8.50
C ASN A 71 -11.49 -5.26 -9.56
N LYS A 72 -11.08 -4.04 -9.91
CA LYS A 72 -10.02 -3.79 -10.87
C LYS A 72 -8.70 -3.58 -10.13
N LYS A 73 -7.80 -4.51 -10.30
CA LYS A 73 -6.47 -4.41 -9.69
C LYS A 73 -5.52 -3.67 -10.62
N LEU A 74 -4.83 -2.66 -10.07
CA LEU A 74 -3.79 -1.89 -10.78
C LEU A 74 -2.48 -2.64 -10.79
N TYR A 75 -2.27 -3.46 -9.77
CA TYR A 75 -1.05 -4.23 -9.59
C TYR A 75 -1.36 -5.50 -8.82
N PHE A 76 -0.74 -6.58 -9.25
CA PHE A 76 -0.84 -7.86 -8.58
C PHE A 76 0.57 -8.42 -8.39
N GLY A 77 1.03 -8.47 -7.16
CA GLY A 77 2.36 -8.98 -6.83
C GLY A 77 2.51 -10.44 -7.17
N VAL A 78 3.68 -10.81 -7.64
CA VAL A 78 4.04 -12.20 -7.88
C VAL A 78 5.07 -12.68 -6.86
N SER A 79 5.20 -13.98 -6.69
CA SER A 79 6.05 -14.59 -5.66
C SER A 79 7.55 -14.29 -5.81
N THR A 80 7.96 -13.75 -6.95
CA THR A 80 9.36 -13.38 -7.20
C THR A 80 9.70 -11.94 -6.77
N LEU A 81 8.67 -11.11 -6.47
CA LEU A 81 8.89 -9.70 -6.13
C LEU A 81 9.15 -9.54 -4.63
N ASN A 82 10.19 -8.78 -4.30
CA ASN A 82 10.51 -8.42 -2.93
C ASN A 82 9.77 -7.16 -2.50
N TRP A 83 9.94 -6.76 -1.23
CA TRP A 83 9.25 -5.58 -0.69
C TRP A 83 9.63 -4.28 -1.40
N SER A 84 10.89 -4.14 -1.81
CA SER A 84 11.35 -2.95 -2.54
C SER A 84 10.63 -2.81 -3.88
N ASP A 85 10.48 -3.89 -4.63
CA ASP A 85 9.75 -3.88 -5.91
C ASP A 85 8.27 -3.53 -5.70
N ILE A 86 7.66 -4.09 -4.67
CA ILE A 86 6.26 -3.82 -4.32
C ILE A 86 6.07 -2.36 -3.98
N LYS A 87 6.95 -1.77 -3.17
CA LYS A 87 6.90 -0.34 -2.83
C LYS A 87 7.05 0.55 -4.06
N ASN A 88 7.94 0.19 -5.00
CA ASN A 88 8.13 0.97 -6.22
C ASN A 88 6.88 0.97 -7.08
N ASN A 89 6.20 -0.15 -7.20
CA ASN A 89 4.93 -0.23 -7.92
C ASN A 89 3.84 0.58 -7.21
N PHE A 90 3.79 0.54 -5.89
CA PHE A 90 2.85 1.35 -5.13
C PHE A 90 3.11 2.84 -5.31
N LEU A 91 4.38 3.25 -5.29
CA LEU A 91 4.77 4.64 -5.56
C LEU A 91 4.25 5.12 -6.91
N ASP A 92 4.43 4.32 -7.97
CA ASP A 92 3.95 4.69 -9.30
C ASP A 92 2.43 4.85 -9.32
N CYS A 93 1.69 3.97 -8.66
CA CYS A 93 0.24 4.09 -8.55
C CYS A 93 -0.17 5.35 -7.79
N ILE A 94 0.54 5.70 -6.71
CA ILE A 94 0.30 6.93 -5.95
C ILE A 94 0.51 8.15 -6.86
N VAL A 95 1.61 8.19 -7.58
CA VAL A 95 1.95 9.33 -8.45
C VAL A 95 0.91 9.50 -9.57
N ASP A 96 0.39 8.40 -10.12
CA ASP A 96 -0.69 8.46 -11.09
C ASP A 96 -1.95 9.15 -10.52
N GLU A 97 -2.18 9.04 -9.21
CA GLU A 97 -3.35 9.65 -8.57
C GLU A 97 -3.10 11.11 -8.14
N ILE A 98 -1.93 11.42 -7.58
CA ILE A 98 -1.68 12.73 -6.98
C ILE A 98 -0.80 13.65 -7.82
N GLY A 99 -0.25 13.14 -8.94
CA GLY A 99 0.53 13.92 -9.89
C GLY A 99 2.04 13.78 -9.73
N GLU A 100 2.73 13.86 -10.85
CA GLU A 100 4.19 13.69 -10.94
C GLU A 100 4.94 14.74 -10.11
N LYS A 101 4.40 15.94 -9.96
CA LYS A 101 5.00 17.01 -9.14
C LYS A 101 5.15 16.59 -7.67
N ASN A 102 4.39 15.62 -7.21
CA ASN A 102 4.41 15.15 -5.83
C ASN A 102 5.28 13.89 -5.64
N ARG A 103 5.98 13.43 -6.68
CA ARG A 103 6.74 12.17 -6.64
C ARG A 103 7.77 12.15 -5.51
N ASN A 104 8.52 13.22 -5.32
CA ASN A 104 9.56 13.24 -4.28
C ASN A 104 8.96 13.14 -2.88
N HIS A 105 7.85 13.80 -2.61
CA HIS A 105 7.15 13.70 -1.34
C HIS A 105 6.58 12.30 -1.13
N ALA A 106 5.96 11.73 -2.16
CA ALA A 106 5.42 10.37 -2.11
C ALA A 106 6.53 9.33 -1.90
N LYS A 107 7.66 9.49 -2.58
CA LYS A 107 8.81 8.59 -2.44
C LYS A 107 9.35 8.58 -1.02
N LYS A 108 9.47 9.75 -0.38
CA LYS A 108 9.92 9.84 1.01
C LYS A 108 8.96 9.10 1.95
N ALA A 109 7.65 9.25 1.74
CA ALA A 109 6.65 8.56 2.54
C ALA A 109 6.71 7.05 2.34
N VAL A 110 6.74 6.59 1.08
CA VAL A 110 6.79 5.16 0.75
C VAL A 110 8.06 4.50 1.30
N THR A 111 9.18 5.21 1.28
CA THR A 111 10.46 4.70 1.81
C THR A 111 10.36 4.37 3.30
N LYS A 112 9.51 5.07 4.05
CA LYS A 112 9.31 4.85 5.48
C LYS A 112 8.45 3.61 5.79
N LEU A 113 7.80 3.02 4.80
CA LEU A 113 6.99 1.82 5.01
C LEU A 113 7.89 0.63 5.32
N MET A 114 7.71 0.04 6.48
CA MET A 114 8.48 -1.12 6.90
C MET A 114 8.02 -2.38 6.19
N SER A 115 8.96 -3.30 5.94
CA SER A 115 8.61 -4.62 5.43
C SER A 115 7.66 -5.33 6.41
N PRO A 116 6.59 -5.96 5.91
CA PRO A 116 5.69 -6.76 6.76
C PRO A 116 6.29 -8.12 7.10
N LYS A 117 7.58 -8.14 7.40
CA LYS A 117 8.29 -9.34 7.88
C LYS A 117 8.57 -9.19 9.36
N ILE A 118 8.25 -10.23 10.10
CA ILE A 118 8.57 -10.31 11.52
C ILE A 118 9.97 -10.91 11.71
#